data_a0e9c5b568e9e6e518aa6c052b9181ec
#
_entry.id   a0e9c5b568e9e6e518aa6c052b9181ec
#
_cell.length_a   1.000
_cell.length_b   1.000
_cell.length_c   1.000
_cell.angle_alpha   90.00
_cell.angle_beta   90.00
_cell.angle_gamma   90.00
#
_symmetry.space_group_name_H-M   'P 1'
#
loop_
_entity.id
_entity.type
_entity.pdbx_description
1 polymer ?
#
loop_
_entity_poly.entity_id
_entity_poly.type
_entity_poly.pdbx_seq_one_letter_code
_entity_poly.pdbx_strand_id
1 'polypeptide(L)'
;MPPSPPPMPAAPPPAPPDALRAVAVALLNLSGLGLGYALVRRRLPMAVCWVATAALLLAVLPADADGAPGAALVAYAAFLLLAAVHGGLVGLRTALSRPSRAPLALLLGVVLLAVPAGGALWYEDAHDEAVEQALLDRLDRADDLVAAAGRHPFTTAAPDYRSALEVYRDLAVGHPGSRAADRVPGSLRTYYTTVGAAYGHQDYCDAVEPLQYLRTVPRTMPEEHLGSLARWPDERLATSLYECGSQRLDAGEADWVTRFGDLLDTFPRSGPAAKVAPAVDSAVTKAQKDVGGDEPCAAVARLHELSTRIGELSQAAADADGGLGKSAGRAEKSGAAGAYACGVDQYEDRDFDAAQKTMEQYVSDNKHGGKRDRAKKIAIAAEVAQTLPAAGKKLPTTASGGSISVTVKNDSPDDITVLYTGPVTGSFTLKGCGGCKAYSLSSTLIVGFKPCSDSGRHYPQRTIDLPVGTTYFVHKPQGTSTATPASDTAKLRSGYLYTECAYTTRGLGSGY
;
A
#
# COMPACT_ATOMS: atom_id res chain seq x y z
N MET A 1 37.20 -69.27 97.44
CA MET A 1 36.67 -67.93 97.21
C MET A 1 37.63 -67.19 96.23
N PRO A 2 37.16 -66.84 95.06
CA PRO A 2 37.96 -66.05 94.12
C PRO A 2 38.05 -64.62 94.59
N PRO A 3 39.16 -63.89 94.33
CA PRO A 3 39.28 -62.49 94.75
C PRO A 3 38.36 -61.54 93.90
N SER A 4 37.85 -60.53 94.64
CA SER A 4 37.02 -59.46 94.04
C SER A 4 37.73 -58.71 92.98
N PRO A 5 37.01 -58.32 91.90
CA PRO A 5 37.65 -57.47 90.85
C PRO A 5 37.94 -56.07 91.36
N PRO A 6 39.02 -55.46 90.87
CA PRO A 6 39.43 -54.09 91.27
C PRO A 6 38.32 -53.01 90.81
N PRO A 7 38.15 -51.93 91.57
CA PRO A 7 37.24 -50.90 91.27
C PRO A 7 37.53 -50.25 89.96
N MET A 8 36.54 -50.08 89.14
CA MET A 8 36.66 -49.29 87.87
C MET A 8 37.06 -47.82 88.16
N PRO A 9 37.99 -47.26 87.39
CA PRO A 9 38.32 -45.85 87.55
C PRO A 9 37.11 -44.93 87.28
N ALA A 10 36.93 -43.98 88.20
CA ALA A 10 35.85 -43.00 88.11
C ALA A 10 35.93 -42.23 86.79
N ALA A 11 34.78 -42.07 86.13
CA ALA A 11 34.76 -41.22 84.89
C ALA A 11 35.31 -39.81 85.16
N PRO A 12 36.14 -39.27 84.30
CA PRO A 12 36.66 -37.94 84.48
C PRO A 12 35.50 -36.91 84.56
N PRO A 13 35.61 -35.89 85.44
CA PRO A 13 34.62 -34.86 85.59
C PRO A 13 34.36 -34.13 84.27
N PRO A 14 33.09 -33.72 84.01
CA PRO A 14 32.76 -32.98 82.82
C PRO A 14 33.63 -31.72 82.72
N ALA A 15 34.27 -31.49 81.55
CA ALA A 15 35.09 -30.31 81.29
C ALA A 15 34.28 -29.01 81.49
N PRO A 16 34.85 -27.98 82.13
CA PRO A 16 34.13 -26.69 82.30
C PRO A 16 33.65 -26.13 80.99
N PRO A 17 32.49 -25.42 80.94
CA PRO A 17 32.01 -24.79 79.76
C PRO A 17 32.95 -23.76 79.24
N ASP A 18 33.48 -23.94 78.02
CA ASP A 18 34.47 -23.04 77.42
C ASP A 18 33.78 -22.18 76.38
N ALA A 19 33.48 -20.92 76.69
CA ALA A 19 32.82 -19.95 75.89
C ALA A 19 33.54 -19.66 74.54
N LEU A 20 34.92 -19.63 74.60
CA LEU A 20 35.71 -19.47 73.39
C LEU A 20 35.48 -20.56 72.35
N ARG A 21 35.32 -21.79 72.84
CA ARG A 21 35.03 -22.96 72.02
C ARG A 21 33.67 -22.92 71.39
N ALA A 22 32.67 -22.50 72.15
CA ALA A 22 31.28 -22.35 71.64
C ALA A 22 31.21 -21.29 70.55
N VAL A 23 31.89 -20.16 70.76
CA VAL A 23 31.96 -19.07 69.75
C VAL A 23 32.69 -19.54 68.49
N ALA A 24 33.81 -20.25 68.64
CA ALA A 24 34.57 -20.75 67.47
C ALA A 24 33.74 -21.75 66.63
N VAL A 25 32.98 -22.66 67.27
CA VAL A 25 32.11 -23.61 66.57
C VAL A 25 30.91 -22.86 65.88
N ALA A 26 30.36 -21.86 66.57
CA ALA A 26 29.25 -21.07 66.03
C ALA A 26 29.72 -20.27 64.79
N LEU A 27 30.84 -19.60 64.89
CA LEU A 27 31.43 -18.82 63.75
C LEU A 27 31.78 -19.71 62.56
N LEU A 28 32.37 -20.91 62.82
CA LEU A 28 32.67 -21.84 61.73
C LEU A 28 31.43 -22.45 61.06
N ASN A 29 30.29 -22.51 61.75
CA ASN A 29 29.02 -22.97 61.14
C ASN A 29 28.32 -21.85 60.37
N LEU A 30 28.49 -20.58 60.77
CA LEU A 30 28.01 -19.41 60.02
C LEU A 30 28.66 -19.28 58.63
N SER A 31 29.86 -19.87 58.40
CA SER A 31 30.48 -19.92 57.07
C SER A 31 29.70 -20.76 56.04
N GLY A 32 28.63 -21.44 56.40
CA GLY A 32 27.86 -22.31 55.50
C GLY A 32 28.49 -23.66 55.24
N LEU A 33 29.78 -23.85 55.52
CA LEU A 33 30.50 -25.10 55.30
C LEU A 33 30.35 -26.13 56.41
N GLY A 34 29.69 -25.78 57.53
CA GLY A 34 29.50 -26.71 58.66
C GLY A 34 30.77 -27.19 59.33
N LEU A 35 31.88 -26.46 59.18
CA LEU A 35 33.19 -26.84 59.73
C LEU A 35 33.23 -26.89 61.27
N GLY A 36 32.34 -26.15 61.94
CA GLY A 36 32.12 -26.23 63.36
C GLY A 36 31.61 -27.63 63.78
N TYR A 37 30.76 -28.26 63.00
CA TYR A 37 30.34 -29.63 63.25
C TYR A 37 31.42 -30.68 62.97
N ALA A 38 32.34 -30.39 62.02
CA ALA A 38 33.51 -31.23 61.77
C ALA A 38 34.45 -31.26 62.99
N LEU A 39 34.68 -30.10 63.64
CA LEU A 39 35.46 -29.98 64.87
C LEU A 39 34.87 -30.82 66.02
N VAL A 40 33.57 -30.90 66.10
CA VAL A 40 32.83 -31.66 67.14
C VAL A 40 32.55 -33.10 66.68
N ARG A 41 33.12 -33.55 65.53
CA ARG A 41 32.96 -34.88 64.90
C ARG A 41 31.51 -35.28 64.61
N ARG A 42 30.57 -34.35 64.43
CA ARG A 42 29.20 -34.61 64.05
C ARG A 42 28.99 -34.49 62.53
N ARG A 43 29.08 -35.64 61.82
CA ARG A 43 29.05 -35.69 60.34
C ARG A 43 27.66 -35.39 59.76
N LEU A 44 26.57 -35.79 60.43
CA LEU A 44 25.21 -35.56 59.92
C LEU A 44 24.85 -34.06 59.78
N PRO A 45 24.98 -33.23 60.83
CA PRO A 45 24.67 -31.80 60.67
C PRO A 45 25.60 -31.07 59.72
N MET A 46 26.87 -31.54 59.59
CA MET A 46 27.81 -31.02 58.56
C MET A 46 27.30 -31.29 57.13
N ALA A 47 26.83 -32.51 56.86
CA ALA A 47 26.25 -32.84 55.55
C ALA A 47 25.00 -32.02 55.24
N VAL A 48 24.13 -31.72 56.23
CA VAL A 48 22.98 -30.86 56.08
C VAL A 48 23.37 -29.44 55.65
N CYS A 49 24.45 -28.85 56.28
CA CYS A 49 24.99 -27.58 55.86
C CYS A 49 25.44 -27.58 54.39
N TRP A 50 26.15 -28.62 53.95
CA TRP A 50 26.59 -28.76 52.56
C TRP A 50 25.44 -28.84 51.57
N VAL A 51 24.39 -29.64 51.89
CA VAL A 51 23.21 -29.75 51.05
C VAL A 51 22.49 -28.41 50.98
N ALA A 52 22.32 -27.68 52.10
CA ALA A 52 21.67 -26.39 52.11
C ALA A 52 22.48 -25.34 51.30
N THR A 53 23.80 -25.33 51.42
CA THR A 53 24.65 -24.43 50.61
C THR A 53 24.61 -24.80 49.12
N ALA A 54 24.66 -26.08 48.79
CA ALA A 54 24.51 -26.54 47.40
C ALA A 54 23.13 -26.17 46.80
N ALA A 55 22.05 -26.32 47.58
CA ALA A 55 20.73 -25.95 47.15
C ALA A 55 20.59 -24.43 46.90
N LEU A 56 21.20 -23.61 47.77
CA LEU A 56 21.22 -22.16 47.54
C LEU A 56 21.99 -21.81 46.25
N LEU A 57 23.18 -22.40 46.06
CA LEU A 57 23.98 -22.16 44.85
C LEU A 57 23.21 -22.57 43.60
N LEU A 58 22.51 -23.69 43.61
CA LEU A 58 21.69 -24.09 42.47
C LEU A 58 20.46 -23.20 42.23
N ALA A 59 19.95 -22.53 43.27
CA ALA A 59 18.84 -21.58 43.15
C ALA A 59 19.30 -20.16 42.69
N VAL A 60 20.57 -19.81 42.94
CA VAL A 60 21.12 -18.46 42.65
C VAL A 60 21.95 -18.43 41.36
N LEU A 61 22.55 -19.57 40.96
CA LEU A 61 23.41 -19.66 39.78
C LEU A 61 22.73 -19.45 38.40
N PRO A 62 21.42 -19.77 38.18
CA PRO A 62 20.74 -19.28 36.99
C PRO A 62 20.62 -17.77 37.12
N ALA A 63 21.43 -17.02 36.39
CA ALA A 63 21.37 -15.55 36.33
C ALA A 63 20.15 -15.11 35.54
N ASP A 64 18.95 -15.13 36.12
CA ASP A 64 17.82 -14.42 35.60
C ASP A 64 17.93 -12.94 35.97
N ALA A 65 17.57 -12.05 35.06
CA ALA A 65 17.64 -10.60 35.23
C ALA A 65 16.84 -10.05 36.43
N ASP A 66 15.97 -10.89 37.03
CA ASP A 66 15.17 -10.57 38.21
C ASP A 66 15.90 -10.79 39.55
N GLY A 67 17.17 -11.20 39.51
CA GLY A 67 17.98 -11.42 40.71
C GLY A 67 17.65 -12.70 41.49
N ALA A 68 18.47 -12.99 42.51
CA ALA A 68 18.26 -14.13 43.40
C ALA A 68 16.96 -13.92 44.19
N PRO A 69 16.08 -14.96 44.31
CA PRO A 69 14.84 -14.83 45.06
C PRO A 69 15.13 -14.48 46.51
N GLY A 70 14.80 -13.25 46.94
CA GLY A 70 15.10 -12.74 48.30
C GLY A 70 14.62 -13.65 49.42
N ALA A 71 13.53 -14.38 49.19
CA ALA A 71 13.02 -15.39 50.12
C ALA A 71 14.00 -16.54 50.34
N ALA A 72 14.75 -17.00 49.32
CA ALA A 72 15.75 -18.06 49.44
C ALA A 72 16.98 -17.58 50.25
N LEU A 73 17.41 -16.34 50.06
CA LEU A 73 18.52 -15.74 50.85
C LEU A 73 18.14 -15.58 52.30
N VAL A 74 16.94 -15.11 52.61
CA VAL A 74 16.41 -14.95 53.97
C VAL A 74 16.28 -16.31 54.63
N ALA A 75 15.72 -17.34 53.94
CA ALA A 75 15.62 -18.69 54.46
C ALA A 75 16.98 -19.33 54.76
N TYR A 76 17.99 -19.10 53.90
CA TYR A 76 19.37 -19.57 54.10
C TYR A 76 20.04 -18.85 55.24
N ALA A 77 19.92 -17.54 55.39
CA ALA A 77 20.44 -16.81 56.52
C ALA A 77 19.85 -17.28 57.87
N ALA A 78 18.53 -17.49 57.92
CA ALA A 78 17.87 -18.07 59.08
C ALA A 78 18.43 -19.48 59.41
N PHE A 79 18.62 -20.32 58.38
CA PHE A 79 19.25 -21.64 58.56
C PHE A 79 20.67 -21.56 59.13
N LEU A 80 21.50 -20.63 58.61
CA LEU A 80 22.88 -20.44 59.15
C LEU A 80 22.87 -19.97 60.59
N LEU A 81 21.95 -19.09 61.00
CA LEU A 81 21.79 -18.65 62.37
C LEU A 81 21.39 -19.83 63.29
N LEU A 82 20.47 -20.65 62.85
CA LEU A 82 20.08 -21.85 63.61
C LEU A 82 21.25 -22.84 63.72
N ALA A 83 22.00 -23.04 62.63
CA ALA A 83 23.18 -23.91 62.65
C ALA A 83 24.29 -23.38 63.58
N ALA A 84 24.46 -22.04 63.61
CA ALA A 84 25.43 -21.40 64.53
C ALA A 84 25.03 -21.56 65.99
N VAL A 85 23.74 -21.28 66.33
CA VAL A 85 23.21 -21.43 67.69
C VAL A 85 23.29 -22.89 68.14
N HIS A 86 22.80 -23.82 67.31
CA HIS A 86 22.87 -25.26 67.63
C HIS A 86 24.30 -25.75 67.77
N GLY A 87 25.21 -25.34 66.85
CA GLY A 87 26.62 -25.67 66.89
C GLY A 87 27.33 -25.11 68.13
N GLY A 88 27.01 -23.87 68.52
CA GLY A 88 27.48 -23.22 69.75
C GLY A 88 27.07 -24.00 71.03
N LEU A 89 25.78 -24.38 71.11
CA LEU A 89 25.27 -25.18 72.23
C LEU A 89 25.93 -26.57 72.34
N VAL A 90 26.16 -27.22 71.18
CA VAL A 90 26.89 -28.48 71.15
C VAL A 90 28.34 -28.29 71.52
N GLY A 91 28.99 -27.18 71.10
CA GLY A 91 30.38 -26.80 71.44
C GLY A 91 30.58 -26.55 72.95
N LEU A 92 29.58 -26.05 73.68
CA LEU A 92 29.63 -25.91 75.14
C LEU A 92 29.66 -27.24 75.89
N ARG A 93 29.06 -28.28 75.28
CA ARG A 93 28.85 -29.60 75.97
C ARG A 93 29.86 -30.66 75.58
N THR A 94 30.68 -30.44 74.54
CA THR A 94 31.64 -31.45 74.02
C THR A 94 33.08 -31.04 74.26
N ALA A 95 33.90 -31.93 74.83
CA ALA A 95 35.33 -31.69 75.01
C ALA A 95 36.12 -31.85 73.71
N LEU A 96 36.87 -30.85 73.29
CA LEU A 96 37.78 -30.97 72.15
C LEU A 96 39.00 -31.83 72.52
N SER A 97 39.37 -32.73 71.65
CA SER A 97 40.57 -33.62 71.89
C SER A 97 41.90 -32.87 71.88
N ARG A 98 41.94 -31.59 71.50
CA ARG A 98 43.16 -30.72 71.53
C ARG A 98 42.73 -29.29 71.81
N PRO A 99 42.81 -28.81 73.06
CA PRO A 99 42.38 -27.46 73.48
C PRO A 99 43.22 -26.30 72.87
N SER A 100 44.47 -26.54 72.46
CA SER A 100 45.33 -25.54 71.83
C SER A 100 44.89 -25.03 70.44
N ARG A 101 43.87 -25.62 69.84
CA ARG A 101 43.34 -25.25 68.50
C ARG A 101 42.13 -24.32 68.52
N ALA A 102 41.63 -23.98 69.69
CA ALA A 102 40.44 -23.12 69.81
C ALA A 102 40.70 -21.70 69.25
N PRO A 103 41.81 -21.02 69.52
CA PRO A 103 42.08 -19.69 68.94
C PRO A 103 42.27 -19.73 67.41
N LEU A 104 42.88 -20.82 66.91
CA LEU A 104 43.11 -21.00 65.48
C LEU A 104 41.79 -21.27 64.77
N ALA A 105 40.86 -22.00 65.38
CA ALA A 105 39.51 -22.21 64.89
C ALA A 105 38.66 -20.94 64.89
N LEU A 106 38.85 -20.05 65.89
CA LEU A 106 38.18 -18.76 65.96
C LEU A 106 38.71 -17.83 64.85
N LEU A 107 40.00 -17.78 64.64
CA LEU A 107 40.64 -17.01 63.60
C LEU A 107 40.16 -17.50 62.17
N LEU A 108 40.14 -18.80 61.97
CA LEU A 108 39.66 -19.41 60.76
C LEU A 108 38.15 -19.11 60.55
N GLY A 109 37.34 -19.13 61.63
CA GLY A 109 35.92 -18.75 61.55
C GLY A 109 35.68 -17.32 61.16
N VAL A 110 36.49 -16.39 61.68
CA VAL A 110 36.46 -14.96 61.30
C VAL A 110 36.86 -14.76 59.84
N VAL A 111 37.93 -15.41 59.38
CA VAL A 111 38.38 -15.35 57.97
C VAL A 111 37.30 -15.93 57.04
N LEU A 112 36.74 -17.07 57.38
CA LEU A 112 35.70 -17.72 56.60
C LEU A 112 34.37 -16.96 56.60
N LEU A 113 34.09 -16.09 57.58
CA LEU A 113 32.98 -15.15 57.60
C LEU A 113 33.26 -13.90 56.78
N ALA A 114 34.51 -13.43 56.80
CA ALA A 114 34.90 -12.26 55.98
C ALA A 114 34.84 -12.55 54.47
N VAL A 115 35.10 -13.79 54.04
CA VAL A 115 35.02 -14.21 52.64
C VAL A 115 33.60 -14.13 52.07
N PRO A 116 32.56 -14.68 52.72
CA PRO A 116 31.17 -14.50 52.21
C PRO A 116 30.66 -13.07 52.28
N ALA A 117 31.01 -12.31 53.33
CA ALA A 117 30.64 -10.91 53.47
C ALA A 117 31.30 -10.02 52.40
N GLY A 118 32.61 -10.22 52.16
CA GLY A 118 33.33 -9.60 51.04
C GLY A 118 32.84 -10.09 49.68
N GLY A 119 32.50 -11.40 49.58
CA GLY A 119 31.95 -12.02 48.37
C GLY A 119 30.54 -11.52 48.02
N ALA A 120 29.70 -11.16 49.02
CA ALA A 120 28.40 -10.60 48.76
C ALA A 120 28.51 -9.20 48.14
N LEU A 121 29.38 -8.35 48.61
CA LEU A 121 29.63 -7.01 48.02
C LEU A 121 30.23 -7.12 46.59
N TRP A 122 31.17 -8.04 46.40
CA TRP A 122 31.71 -8.32 45.07
C TRP A 122 30.73 -8.97 44.13
N TYR A 123 29.78 -9.77 44.66
CA TYR A 123 28.74 -10.41 43.89
C TYR A 123 27.71 -9.41 43.41
N GLU A 124 27.31 -8.42 44.26
CA GLU A 124 26.39 -7.35 43.84
C GLU A 124 27.00 -6.55 42.66
N ASP A 125 28.26 -6.08 42.78
CA ASP A 125 28.91 -5.35 41.70
C ASP A 125 29.10 -6.21 40.44
N ALA A 126 29.45 -7.49 40.58
CA ALA A 126 29.62 -8.40 39.44
C ALA A 126 28.29 -8.79 38.81
N HIS A 127 27.23 -8.90 39.63
CA HIS A 127 25.87 -9.17 39.15
C HIS A 127 25.32 -7.96 38.39
N ASP A 128 25.42 -6.76 38.94
CA ASP A 128 24.99 -5.53 38.29
C ASP A 128 25.71 -5.31 36.98
N GLU A 129 27.02 -5.55 36.91
CA GLU A 129 27.79 -5.47 35.66
C GLU A 129 27.34 -6.57 34.67
N ALA A 130 27.03 -7.78 35.12
CA ALA A 130 26.53 -8.84 34.25
C ALA A 130 25.13 -8.54 33.69
N VAL A 131 24.24 -7.94 34.49
CA VAL A 131 22.91 -7.48 34.07
C VAL A 131 23.06 -6.35 33.04
N GLU A 132 23.91 -5.35 33.34
CA GLU A 132 24.18 -4.25 32.40
C GLU A 132 24.75 -4.76 31.06
N GLN A 133 25.64 -5.74 31.10
CA GLN A 133 26.18 -6.34 29.87
C GLN A 133 25.10 -7.12 29.11
N ALA A 134 24.21 -7.85 29.79
CA ALA A 134 23.10 -8.57 29.16
C ALA A 134 22.11 -7.61 28.50
N LEU A 135 21.83 -6.44 29.09
CA LEU A 135 21.02 -5.40 28.52
C LEU A 135 21.66 -4.75 27.27
N LEU A 136 22.96 -4.51 27.32
CA LEU A 136 23.72 -4.02 26.17
C LEU A 136 23.71 -5.03 25.01
N ASP A 137 23.97 -6.31 25.30
CA ASP A 137 23.93 -7.38 24.29
C ASP A 137 22.51 -7.53 23.67
N ARG A 138 21.47 -7.21 24.43
CA ARG A 138 20.10 -7.21 23.96
C ARG A 138 19.83 -6.02 23.02
N LEU A 139 20.37 -4.84 23.35
CA LEU A 139 20.32 -3.66 22.49
C LEU A 139 21.07 -3.91 21.17
N ASP A 140 22.30 -4.42 21.25
CA ASP A 140 23.14 -4.69 20.09
C ASP A 140 22.46 -5.69 19.13
N ARG A 141 21.80 -6.73 19.66
CA ARG A 141 21.01 -7.66 18.84
C ARG A 141 19.82 -7.00 18.16
N ALA A 142 19.15 -6.03 18.80
CA ALA A 142 18.08 -5.28 18.18
C ALA A 142 18.61 -4.34 17.09
N ASP A 143 19.77 -3.72 17.30
CA ASP A 143 20.42 -2.89 16.29
C ASP A 143 20.87 -3.72 15.08
N ASP A 144 21.43 -4.92 15.29
CA ASP A 144 21.77 -5.87 14.23
C ASP A 144 20.52 -6.33 13.44
N LEU A 145 19.41 -6.56 14.13
CA LEU A 145 18.13 -6.90 13.49
C LEU A 145 17.65 -5.78 12.59
N VAL A 146 17.73 -4.52 13.04
CA VAL A 146 17.38 -3.34 12.22
C VAL A 146 18.31 -3.22 11.01
N ALA A 147 19.62 -3.42 11.19
CA ALA A 147 20.58 -3.36 10.10
C ALA A 147 20.36 -4.48 9.06
N ALA A 148 19.98 -5.68 9.51
CA ALA A 148 19.62 -6.80 8.62
C ALA A 148 18.32 -6.52 7.88
N ALA A 149 17.28 -6.05 8.58
CA ALA A 149 15.99 -5.67 8.03
C ALA A 149 16.11 -4.59 6.94
N GLY A 150 17.01 -3.63 7.10
CA GLY A 150 17.28 -2.56 6.15
C GLY A 150 17.79 -3.03 4.77
N ARG A 151 18.13 -4.30 4.62
CA ARG A 151 18.55 -4.90 3.33
C ARG A 151 17.39 -5.50 2.55
N HIS A 152 16.21 -5.52 3.12
CA HIS A 152 15.01 -6.11 2.54
C HIS A 152 13.93 -5.06 2.32
N PRO A 153 12.99 -5.29 1.37
CA PRO A 153 11.81 -4.44 1.22
C PRO A 153 11.03 -4.34 2.54
N PHE A 154 10.51 -3.15 2.82
CA PHE A 154 9.81 -2.86 4.08
C PHE A 154 8.68 -3.86 4.38
N THR A 155 7.89 -4.23 3.37
CA THR A 155 6.78 -5.19 3.51
C THR A 155 7.22 -6.53 4.10
N THR A 156 8.44 -6.98 3.77
CA THR A 156 9.03 -8.22 4.30
C THR A 156 9.69 -7.99 5.66
N ALA A 157 10.35 -6.84 5.85
CA ALA A 157 11.12 -6.49 7.03
C ALA A 157 10.28 -5.92 8.19
N ALA A 158 9.02 -5.55 7.96
CA ALA A 158 8.16 -4.92 8.96
C ALA A 158 8.02 -5.69 10.29
N PRO A 159 7.96 -7.04 10.32
CA PRO A 159 7.97 -7.79 11.59
C PRO A 159 9.24 -7.58 12.41
N ASP A 160 10.41 -7.58 11.74
CA ASP A 160 11.71 -7.41 12.40
C ASP A 160 11.83 -6.01 13.00
N TYR A 161 11.38 -4.99 12.29
CA TYR A 161 11.31 -3.63 12.81
C TYR A 161 10.42 -3.50 14.05
N ARG A 162 9.27 -4.19 14.08
CA ARG A 162 8.40 -4.20 15.27
C ARG A 162 9.09 -4.87 16.44
N SER A 163 9.74 -6.01 16.21
CA SER A 163 10.45 -6.75 17.26
C SER A 163 11.61 -5.91 17.85
N ALA A 164 12.38 -5.23 17.02
CA ALA A 164 13.43 -4.32 17.49
C ALA A 164 12.86 -3.15 18.31
N LEU A 165 11.75 -2.56 17.85
CA LEU A 165 11.07 -1.46 18.56
C LEU A 165 10.56 -1.89 19.94
N GLU A 166 10.04 -3.11 20.07
CA GLU A 166 9.63 -3.67 21.37
C GLU A 166 10.80 -3.81 22.32
N VAL A 167 11.97 -4.24 21.83
CA VAL A 167 13.20 -4.31 22.63
C VAL A 167 13.63 -2.91 23.09
N TYR A 168 13.64 -1.93 22.19
CA TYR A 168 13.99 -0.54 22.56
C TYR A 168 13.04 0.02 23.60
N ARG A 169 11.72 -0.24 23.47
CA ARG A 169 10.75 0.17 24.47
C ARG A 169 11.00 -0.47 25.83
N ASP A 170 11.22 -1.77 25.84
CA ASP A 170 11.46 -2.51 27.07
C ASP A 170 12.74 -2.02 27.79
N LEU A 171 13.82 -1.77 27.04
CA LEU A 171 15.03 -1.21 27.59
C LEU A 171 14.83 0.20 28.16
N ALA A 172 14.13 1.08 27.42
CA ALA A 172 13.93 2.47 27.84
C ALA A 172 12.98 2.60 29.03
N VAL A 173 11.90 1.81 29.08
CA VAL A 173 10.83 1.92 30.07
C VAL A 173 11.03 0.93 31.23
N GLY A 174 11.47 -0.30 30.94
CA GLY A 174 11.63 -1.37 31.93
C GLY A 174 12.93 -1.28 32.72
N HIS A 175 13.99 -0.69 32.14
CA HIS A 175 15.33 -0.58 32.76
C HIS A 175 15.86 0.86 32.77
N PRO A 176 15.09 1.84 33.32
CA PRO A 176 15.50 3.25 33.31
C PRO A 176 16.79 3.42 34.11
N GLY A 177 17.74 4.15 33.54
CA GLY A 177 19.07 4.38 34.16
C GLY A 177 20.14 3.31 33.87
N SER A 178 19.79 2.25 33.10
CA SER A 178 20.80 1.34 32.58
C SER A 178 21.59 1.97 31.42
N ARG A 179 22.83 1.53 31.24
CA ARG A 179 23.68 1.98 30.11
C ARG A 179 23.03 1.66 28.74
N ALA A 180 22.24 0.61 28.66
CA ALA A 180 21.48 0.27 27.46
C ALA A 180 20.37 1.29 27.20
N ALA A 181 19.59 1.66 28.24
CA ALA A 181 18.53 2.67 28.11
C ALA A 181 19.06 4.03 27.64
N ASP A 182 20.23 4.44 28.15
CA ASP A 182 20.93 5.69 27.76
C ASP A 182 21.28 5.71 26.25
N ARG A 183 21.50 4.53 25.65
CA ARG A 183 21.84 4.40 24.22
C ARG A 183 20.62 4.29 23.31
N VAL A 184 19.43 3.91 23.82
CA VAL A 184 18.20 3.75 23.03
C VAL A 184 17.89 4.96 22.14
N PRO A 185 18.02 6.24 22.59
CA PRO A 185 17.79 7.38 21.71
C PRO A 185 18.68 7.42 20.47
N GLY A 186 19.92 6.90 20.56
CA GLY A 186 20.86 6.74 19.44
C GLY A 186 20.37 5.67 18.47
N SER A 187 20.02 4.49 18.99
CA SER A 187 19.49 3.36 18.22
C SER A 187 18.17 3.72 17.53
N LEU A 188 17.29 4.49 18.18
CA LEU A 188 16.05 5.00 17.57
C LEU A 188 16.31 5.93 16.37
N ARG A 189 17.36 6.78 16.43
CA ARG A 189 17.71 7.61 15.25
C ARG A 189 18.15 6.73 14.08
N THR A 190 18.99 5.72 14.33
CA THR A 190 19.41 4.75 13.31
C THR A 190 18.19 3.98 12.78
N TYR A 191 17.31 3.53 13.66
CA TYR A 191 16.06 2.88 13.31
C TYR A 191 15.22 3.72 12.35
N TYR A 192 14.95 4.98 12.69
CA TYR A 192 14.15 5.88 11.85
C TYR A 192 14.81 6.14 10.48
N THR A 193 16.12 6.30 10.46
CA THR A 193 16.84 6.51 9.18
C THR A 193 16.88 5.25 8.33
N THR A 194 17.00 4.07 8.93
CA THR A 194 16.99 2.79 8.22
C THR A 194 15.60 2.47 7.66
N VAL A 195 14.56 2.59 8.49
CA VAL A 195 13.16 2.37 8.02
C VAL A 195 12.78 3.38 6.93
N GLY A 196 13.19 4.64 7.07
CA GLY A 196 12.91 5.70 6.11
C GLY A 196 13.91 5.84 4.97
N ALA A 197 14.80 4.86 4.75
CA ALA A 197 15.91 4.96 3.80
C ALA A 197 15.48 5.26 2.36
N ALA A 198 14.35 4.71 1.91
CA ALA A 198 13.78 4.95 0.59
C ALA A 198 13.58 6.45 0.29
N TYR A 199 13.15 7.23 1.29
CA TYR A 199 13.07 8.69 1.16
C TYR A 199 14.43 9.33 0.85
N GLY A 200 15.49 8.87 1.51
CA GLY A 200 16.86 9.37 1.28
C GLY A 200 17.39 9.08 -0.13
N HIS A 201 16.89 8.01 -0.76
CA HIS A 201 17.20 7.62 -2.13
C HIS A 201 16.25 8.25 -3.16
N GLN A 202 15.27 9.05 -2.72
CA GLN A 202 14.23 9.65 -3.56
C GLN A 202 13.27 8.62 -4.18
N ASP A 203 13.22 7.41 -3.62
CA ASP A 203 12.24 6.38 -3.98
C ASP A 203 10.93 6.66 -3.25
N TYR A 204 10.28 7.76 -3.66
CA TYR A 204 9.18 8.35 -2.90
C TYR A 204 7.98 7.42 -2.76
N CYS A 205 7.68 6.63 -3.78
CA CYS A 205 6.57 5.69 -3.72
C CYS A 205 6.82 4.57 -2.70
N ASP A 206 8.06 4.07 -2.64
CA ASP A 206 8.47 3.02 -1.71
C ASP A 206 8.66 3.58 -0.28
N ALA A 207 8.84 4.89 -0.13
CA ALA A 207 8.96 5.55 1.15
C ALA A 207 7.62 5.75 1.88
N VAL A 208 6.48 5.71 1.18
CA VAL A 208 5.16 6.03 1.77
C VAL A 208 4.82 5.08 2.92
N GLU A 209 4.84 3.78 2.69
CA GLU A 209 4.46 2.78 3.69
C GLU A 209 5.38 2.77 4.92
N PRO A 210 6.73 2.78 4.78
CA PRO A 210 7.64 2.92 5.92
C PRO A 210 7.41 4.19 6.74
N LEU A 211 7.18 5.33 6.08
CA LEU A 211 6.94 6.59 6.77
C LEU A 211 5.58 6.62 7.48
N GLN A 212 4.55 6.01 6.89
CA GLN A 212 3.27 5.81 7.57
C GLN A 212 3.43 4.93 8.81
N TYR A 213 4.22 3.86 8.72
CA TYR A 213 4.54 3.02 9.87
C TYR A 213 5.26 3.82 10.96
N LEU A 214 6.29 4.61 10.63
CA LEU A 214 7.02 5.42 11.61
C LEU A 214 6.11 6.40 12.35
N ARG A 215 5.02 6.89 11.75
CA ARG A 215 4.01 7.71 12.42
C ARG A 215 3.20 6.94 13.48
N THR A 216 3.22 5.63 13.45
CA THR A 216 2.56 4.81 14.48
C THR A 216 3.45 4.56 15.70
N VAL A 217 4.77 4.75 15.58
CA VAL A 217 5.75 4.49 16.65
C VAL A 217 5.45 5.26 17.95
N PRO A 218 4.97 6.53 17.94
CA PRO A 218 4.61 7.24 19.16
C PRO A 218 3.47 6.59 19.97
N ARG A 219 2.72 5.65 19.38
CA ARG A 219 1.72 4.87 20.10
C ARG A 219 2.33 3.73 20.93
N THR A 220 3.53 3.30 20.58
CA THR A 220 4.24 2.19 21.23
C THR A 220 5.35 2.69 22.13
N MET A 221 6.10 3.71 21.70
CA MET A 221 7.22 4.31 22.40
C MET A 221 6.79 5.67 22.97
N PRO A 222 6.98 5.96 24.26
CA PRO A 222 6.66 7.27 24.84
C PRO A 222 7.40 8.41 24.13
N GLU A 223 6.69 9.55 23.95
CA GLU A 223 7.24 10.70 23.20
C GLU A 223 8.52 11.28 23.85
N GLU A 224 8.69 11.15 25.17
CA GLU A 224 9.88 11.58 25.88
C GLU A 224 11.16 10.91 25.40
N HIS A 225 11.08 9.64 24.95
CA HIS A 225 12.20 8.90 24.37
C HIS A 225 12.40 9.18 22.88
N LEU A 226 11.36 9.63 22.19
CA LEU A 226 11.39 9.95 20.76
C LEU A 226 11.87 11.39 20.50
N GLY A 227 11.49 12.34 21.32
CA GLY A 227 11.79 13.75 21.12
C GLY A 227 11.35 14.22 19.72
N SER A 228 12.29 14.75 18.93
CA SER A 228 12.01 15.21 17.55
C SER A 228 11.66 14.10 16.58
N LEU A 229 11.98 12.85 16.90
CA LEU A 229 11.65 11.70 16.03
C LEU A 229 10.14 11.45 15.91
N ALA A 230 9.35 11.84 16.92
CA ALA A 230 7.90 11.70 16.88
C ALA A 230 7.27 12.38 15.65
N ARG A 231 7.83 13.48 15.18
CA ARG A 231 7.38 14.24 14.00
C ARG A 231 8.27 14.10 12.79
N TRP A 232 9.37 13.36 12.91
CA TRP A 232 10.34 13.17 11.85
C TRP A 232 9.74 12.63 10.53
N PRO A 233 8.75 11.72 10.54
CA PRO A 233 8.16 11.20 9.31
C PRO A 233 7.17 12.16 8.63
N ASP A 234 6.59 13.16 9.32
CA ASP A 234 5.46 13.93 8.80
C ASP A 234 5.78 14.70 7.51
N GLU A 235 6.84 15.51 7.52
CA GLU A 235 7.23 16.28 6.33
C GLU A 235 7.71 15.35 5.20
N ARG A 236 8.41 14.28 5.56
CA ARG A 236 8.91 13.28 4.61
C ARG A 236 7.78 12.51 3.95
N LEU A 237 6.78 12.13 4.72
CA LEU A 237 5.58 11.46 4.20
C LEU A 237 4.78 12.40 3.30
N ALA A 238 4.57 13.65 3.73
CA ALA A 238 3.89 14.64 2.88
C ALA A 238 4.60 14.84 1.55
N THR A 239 5.94 14.94 1.57
CA THR A 239 6.76 15.04 0.35
C THR A 239 6.65 13.77 -0.48
N SER A 240 6.77 12.58 0.13
CA SER A 240 6.69 11.30 -0.58
C SER A 240 5.34 11.09 -1.25
N LEU A 241 4.24 11.43 -0.57
CA LEU A 241 2.90 11.35 -1.13
C LEU A 241 2.75 12.27 -2.35
N TYR A 242 3.28 13.50 -2.28
CA TYR A 242 3.24 14.44 -3.40
C TYR A 242 4.08 13.96 -4.58
N GLU A 243 5.35 13.62 -4.36
CA GLU A 243 6.27 13.22 -5.43
C GLU A 243 5.83 11.89 -6.08
N CYS A 244 5.41 10.90 -5.28
CA CYS A 244 4.84 9.66 -5.79
C CYS A 244 3.55 9.92 -6.60
N GLY A 245 2.63 10.75 -6.07
CA GLY A 245 1.42 11.13 -6.76
C GLY A 245 1.71 11.84 -8.09
N SER A 246 2.69 12.73 -8.12
CA SER A 246 3.12 13.44 -9.33
C SER A 246 3.72 12.49 -10.38
N GLN A 247 4.60 11.57 -9.97
CA GLN A 247 5.17 10.55 -10.85
C GLN A 247 4.07 9.66 -11.47
N ARG A 248 3.10 9.22 -10.66
CA ARG A 248 1.97 8.41 -11.13
C ARG A 248 1.04 9.19 -12.06
N LEU A 249 0.78 10.47 -11.76
CA LEU A 249 -0.01 11.36 -12.62
C LEU A 249 0.66 11.54 -13.99
N ASP A 250 1.97 11.76 -14.01
CA ASP A 250 2.74 11.93 -15.26
C ASP A 250 2.81 10.62 -16.07
N ALA A 251 2.91 9.47 -15.39
CA ALA A 251 2.87 8.14 -16.01
C ALA A 251 1.47 7.74 -16.50
N GLY A 252 0.42 8.46 -16.13
CA GLY A 252 -0.96 8.11 -16.47
C GLY A 252 -1.53 6.98 -15.61
N GLU A 253 -0.90 6.64 -14.49
CA GLU A 253 -1.36 5.59 -13.59
C GLU A 253 -2.47 6.10 -12.67
N ALA A 254 -3.51 5.29 -12.44
CA ALA A 254 -4.73 5.74 -11.76
C ALA A 254 -4.55 6.05 -10.25
N ASP A 255 -3.54 5.49 -9.62
CA ASP A 255 -3.34 5.55 -8.17
C ASP A 255 -2.80 6.89 -7.63
N TRP A 256 -2.47 7.86 -8.52
CA TRP A 256 -2.13 9.22 -8.12
C TRP A 256 -3.23 9.88 -7.27
N VAL A 257 -4.50 9.55 -7.53
CA VAL A 257 -5.66 10.05 -6.78
C VAL A 257 -5.56 9.66 -5.31
N THR A 258 -5.21 8.39 -5.04
CA THR A 258 -5.02 7.90 -3.67
C THR A 258 -3.88 8.63 -2.98
N ARG A 259 -2.74 8.82 -3.67
CA ARG A 259 -1.57 9.50 -3.08
C ARG A 259 -1.87 10.96 -2.75
N PHE A 260 -2.48 11.68 -3.66
CA PHE A 260 -2.89 13.06 -3.40
C PHE A 260 -4.03 13.15 -2.39
N GLY A 261 -4.97 12.20 -2.40
CA GLY A 261 -6.02 12.10 -1.39
C GLY A 261 -5.45 11.94 0.01
N ASP A 262 -4.57 10.95 0.21
CA ASP A 262 -3.87 10.72 1.48
C ASP A 262 -3.10 11.96 1.95
N LEU A 263 -2.45 12.68 1.00
CA LEU A 263 -1.74 13.92 1.32
C LEU A 263 -2.68 15.02 1.80
N LEU A 264 -3.76 15.26 1.07
CA LEU A 264 -4.71 16.34 1.37
C LEU A 264 -5.50 16.05 2.66
N ASP A 265 -5.80 14.80 2.94
CA ASP A 265 -6.47 14.38 4.17
C ASP A 265 -5.53 14.46 5.39
N THR A 266 -4.31 13.95 5.25
CA THR A 266 -3.38 13.84 6.38
C THR A 266 -2.66 15.16 6.68
N PHE A 267 -2.29 15.92 5.63
CA PHE A 267 -1.46 17.12 5.71
C PHE A 267 -2.03 18.31 4.92
N PRO A 268 -3.30 18.72 5.12
CA PRO A 268 -3.98 19.70 4.25
C PRO A 268 -3.30 21.06 4.18
N ARG A 269 -2.50 21.42 5.19
CA ARG A 269 -1.80 22.72 5.28
C ARG A 269 -0.32 22.64 4.96
N SER A 270 0.17 21.52 4.46
CA SER A 270 1.59 21.35 4.13
C SER A 270 1.96 22.04 2.80
N GLY A 271 3.23 22.38 2.65
CA GLY A 271 3.75 22.89 1.37
C GLY A 271 3.52 21.93 0.19
N PRO A 272 3.74 20.61 0.35
CA PRO A 272 3.39 19.63 -0.68
C PRO A 272 1.90 19.62 -1.05
N ALA A 273 0.97 19.72 -0.08
CA ALA A 273 -0.47 19.77 -0.36
C ALA A 273 -0.84 20.97 -1.25
N ALA A 274 -0.25 22.13 -1.02
CA ALA A 274 -0.49 23.32 -1.82
C ALA A 274 -0.05 23.17 -3.30
N LYS A 275 0.80 22.22 -3.62
CA LYS A 275 1.28 21.95 -4.98
C LYS A 275 0.35 21.01 -5.77
N VAL A 276 -0.58 20.32 -5.12
CA VAL A 276 -1.44 19.30 -5.77
C VAL A 276 -2.31 19.93 -6.86
N ALA A 277 -3.06 21.00 -6.55
CA ALA A 277 -3.93 21.63 -7.53
C ALA A 277 -3.13 22.18 -8.75
N PRO A 278 -2.00 22.87 -8.58
CA PRO A 278 -1.12 23.27 -9.71
C PRO A 278 -0.62 22.09 -10.55
N ALA A 279 -0.22 20.97 -9.93
CA ALA A 279 0.25 19.79 -10.66
C ALA A 279 -0.86 19.18 -11.53
N VAL A 280 -2.03 19.00 -10.95
CA VAL A 280 -3.23 18.53 -11.66
C VAL A 280 -3.62 19.48 -12.80
N ASP A 281 -3.58 20.80 -12.56
CA ASP A 281 -3.87 21.82 -13.56
C ASP A 281 -2.89 21.77 -14.74
N SER A 282 -1.61 21.54 -14.46
CA SER A 282 -0.58 21.35 -15.46
C SER A 282 -0.83 20.09 -16.31
N ALA A 283 -1.23 18.98 -15.70
CA ALA A 283 -1.56 17.75 -16.41
C ALA A 283 -2.76 17.94 -17.36
N VAL A 284 -3.81 18.65 -16.91
CA VAL A 284 -4.95 19.03 -17.76
C VAL A 284 -4.50 19.90 -18.91
N THR A 285 -3.66 20.91 -18.66
CA THR A 285 -3.13 21.81 -19.68
C THR A 285 -2.30 21.08 -20.75
N LYS A 286 -1.48 20.11 -20.32
CA LYS A 286 -0.72 19.25 -21.22
C LYS A 286 -1.66 18.42 -22.10
N ALA A 287 -2.62 17.72 -21.51
CA ALA A 287 -3.60 16.91 -22.25
C ALA A 287 -4.43 17.78 -23.25
N GLN A 288 -4.78 19.02 -22.86
CA GLN A 288 -5.44 19.97 -23.78
C GLN A 288 -4.59 20.29 -25.01
N LYS A 289 -3.30 20.49 -24.82
CA LYS A 289 -2.36 20.78 -25.91
C LYS A 289 -2.21 19.56 -26.83
N ASP A 290 -2.17 18.36 -26.25
CA ASP A 290 -1.98 17.10 -26.97
C ASP A 290 -3.18 16.74 -27.87
N VAL A 291 -4.38 17.33 -27.64
CA VAL A 291 -5.54 17.24 -28.58
C VAL A 291 -5.22 17.74 -29.98
N GLY A 292 -4.29 18.70 -30.10
CA GLY A 292 -3.80 19.20 -31.40
C GLY A 292 -2.58 18.47 -31.94
N GLY A 293 -2.10 17.41 -31.30
CA GLY A 293 -0.97 16.59 -31.71
C GLY A 293 -1.35 15.44 -32.64
N ASP A 294 -0.47 14.45 -32.69
CA ASP A 294 -0.58 13.29 -33.58
C ASP A 294 -1.58 12.23 -33.08
N GLU A 295 -1.95 12.24 -31.80
CA GLU A 295 -2.86 11.28 -31.17
C GLU A 295 -4.03 11.97 -30.44
N PRO A 296 -4.90 12.67 -31.14
CA PRO A 296 -5.98 13.45 -30.53
C PRO A 296 -6.98 12.59 -29.75
N CYS A 297 -7.21 11.36 -30.17
CA CYS A 297 -8.12 10.43 -29.47
C CYS A 297 -7.57 10.01 -28.11
N ALA A 298 -6.27 9.72 -27.99
CA ALA A 298 -5.63 9.41 -26.72
C ALA A 298 -5.67 10.62 -25.77
N ALA A 299 -5.44 11.83 -26.29
CA ALA A 299 -5.53 13.07 -25.52
C ALA A 299 -6.96 13.33 -24.99
N VAL A 300 -7.98 13.08 -25.80
CA VAL A 300 -9.40 13.18 -25.40
C VAL A 300 -9.73 12.17 -24.32
N ALA A 301 -9.32 10.91 -24.48
CA ALA A 301 -9.52 9.88 -23.47
C ALA A 301 -8.85 10.27 -22.14
N ARG A 302 -7.61 10.81 -22.21
CA ARG A 302 -6.89 11.32 -21.05
C ARG A 302 -7.61 12.47 -20.35
N LEU A 303 -8.19 13.41 -21.10
CA LEU A 303 -8.99 14.51 -20.55
C LEU A 303 -10.24 14.02 -19.82
N HIS A 304 -10.94 13.02 -20.35
CA HIS A 304 -12.09 12.44 -19.70
C HIS A 304 -11.71 11.68 -18.42
N GLU A 305 -10.61 10.92 -18.45
CA GLU A 305 -10.07 10.27 -17.27
C GLU A 305 -9.69 11.30 -16.21
N LEU A 306 -8.93 12.33 -16.56
CA LEU A 306 -8.55 13.41 -15.63
C LEU A 306 -9.79 14.08 -15.04
N SER A 307 -10.82 14.39 -15.85
CA SER A 307 -12.05 15.00 -15.35
C SER A 307 -12.70 14.16 -14.27
N THR A 308 -12.85 12.86 -14.50
CA THR A 308 -13.44 11.92 -13.54
C THR A 308 -12.60 11.82 -12.26
N ARG A 309 -11.30 11.56 -12.40
CA ARG A 309 -10.38 11.36 -11.28
C ARG A 309 -10.19 12.61 -10.42
N ILE A 310 -10.09 13.78 -11.06
CA ILE A 310 -9.99 15.05 -10.34
C ILE A 310 -11.30 15.33 -9.59
N GLY A 311 -12.44 14.97 -10.18
CA GLY A 311 -13.74 15.07 -9.52
C GLY A 311 -13.82 14.20 -8.26
N GLU A 312 -13.35 12.95 -8.31
CA GLU A 312 -13.23 12.05 -7.16
C GLU A 312 -12.34 12.67 -6.07
N LEU A 313 -11.14 13.16 -6.44
CA LEU A 313 -10.20 13.79 -5.51
C LEU A 313 -10.80 15.05 -4.86
N SER A 314 -11.47 15.89 -5.65
CA SER A 314 -12.12 17.13 -5.16
C SER A 314 -13.21 16.85 -4.13
N GLN A 315 -13.97 15.76 -4.30
CA GLN A 315 -15.00 15.36 -3.35
C GLN A 315 -14.39 14.78 -2.07
N ALA A 316 -13.35 13.96 -2.19
CA ALA A 316 -12.70 13.33 -1.05
C ALA A 316 -11.92 14.33 -0.18
N ALA A 317 -11.24 15.30 -0.80
CA ALA A 317 -10.36 16.25 -0.13
C ALA A 317 -11.06 17.49 0.43
N ALA A 318 -12.39 17.58 0.35
CA ALA A 318 -13.16 18.78 0.73
C ALA A 318 -12.51 20.07 0.16
N ASP A 319 -12.32 20.12 -1.19
CA ASP A 319 -11.63 21.16 -1.96
C ASP A 319 -12.13 22.58 -1.61
N ALA A 320 -11.58 23.15 -0.54
CA ALA A 320 -12.05 24.40 0.04
C ALA A 320 -11.91 25.59 -0.93
N ASP A 321 -10.92 25.53 -1.82
CA ASP A 321 -10.63 26.60 -2.78
C ASP A 321 -11.28 26.36 -4.15
N GLY A 322 -11.89 25.21 -4.37
CA GLY A 322 -12.54 24.83 -5.64
C GLY A 322 -11.55 24.76 -6.82
N GLY A 323 -10.27 24.66 -6.57
CA GLY A 323 -9.23 24.60 -7.60
C GLY A 323 -9.28 23.30 -8.41
N LEU A 324 -9.41 22.18 -7.72
CA LEU A 324 -9.54 20.85 -8.32
C LEU A 324 -10.85 20.76 -9.15
N GLY A 325 -11.97 21.20 -8.58
CA GLY A 325 -13.26 21.21 -9.28
C GLY A 325 -13.25 22.04 -10.57
N LYS A 326 -12.54 23.17 -10.57
CA LYS A 326 -12.35 23.99 -11.79
C LYS A 326 -11.53 23.24 -12.84
N SER A 327 -10.45 22.55 -12.43
CA SER A 327 -9.62 21.75 -13.32
C SER A 327 -10.38 20.56 -13.90
N ALA A 328 -11.21 19.86 -13.09
CA ALA A 328 -12.11 18.79 -13.56
C ALA A 328 -13.06 19.29 -14.65
N GLY A 329 -13.77 20.39 -14.38
CA GLY A 329 -14.71 20.99 -15.36
C GLY A 329 -14.01 21.50 -16.61
N ARG A 330 -12.75 21.96 -16.50
CA ARG A 330 -11.95 22.35 -17.67
C ARG A 330 -11.53 21.13 -18.49
N ALA A 331 -11.13 20.04 -17.86
CA ALA A 331 -10.79 18.79 -18.53
C ALA A 331 -12.00 18.22 -19.29
N GLU A 332 -13.19 18.19 -18.67
CA GLU A 332 -14.43 17.73 -19.26
C GLU A 332 -14.78 18.53 -20.53
N LYS A 333 -14.83 19.87 -20.41
CA LYS A 333 -15.11 20.75 -21.54
C LYS A 333 -14.12 20.60 -22.68
N SER A 334 -12.85 20.40 -22.34
CA SER A 334 -11.78 20.24 -23.34
C SER A 334 -11.86 18.87 -24.01
N GLY A 335 -12.21 17.81 -23.29
CA GLY A 335 -12.47 16.49 -23.85
C GLY A 335 -13.64 16.52 -24.82
N ALA A 336 -14.77 17.11 -24.42
CA ALA A 336 -15.93 17.29 -25.28
C ALA A 336 -15.63 18.11 -26.54
N ALA A 337 -14.86 19.19 -26.42
CA ALA A 337 -14.43 19.99 -27.57
C ALA A 337 -13.40 19.26 -28.45
N GLY A 338 -12.51 18.48 -27.84
CA GLY A 338 -11.48 17.70 -28.51
C GLY A 338 -12.00 16.50 -29.29
N ALA A 339 -13.18 16.00 -28.96
CA ALA A 339 -13.83 14.88 -29.66
C ALA A 339 -13.96 15.11 -31.16
N TYR A 340 -14.05 16.38 -31.59
CA TYR A 340 -14.03 16.70 -33.02
C TYR A 340 -12.70 16.34 -33.69
N ALA A 341 -11.57 16.64 -33.06
CA ALA A 341 -10.25 16.30 -33.59
C ALA A 341 -10.05 14.78 -33.64
N CYS A 342 -10.45 14.08 -32.57
CA CYS A 342 -10.44 12.61 -32.53
C CYS A 342 -11.28 12.00 -33.65
N GLY A 343 -12.51 12.47 -33.89
CA GLY A 343 -13.34 11.94 -34.96
C GLY A 343 -12.83 12.25 -36.36
N VAL A 344 -12.08 13.35 -36.57
CA VAL A 344 -11.36 13.61 -37.82
C VAL A 344 -10.23 12.61 -38.00
N ASP A 345 -9.43 12.39 -36.98
CA ASP A 345 -8.30 11.44 -36.98
C ASP A 345 -8.78 10.03 -37.30
N GLN A 346 -9.81 9.53 -36.60
CA GLN A 346 -10.44 8.24 -36.88
C GLN A 346 -10.92 8.11 -38.33
N TYR A 347 -11.48 9.20 -38.89
CA TYR A 347 -11.93 9.21 -40.28
C TYR A 347 -10.75 9.09 -41.26
N GLU A 348 -9.65 9.82 -41.00
CA GLU A 348 -8.43 9.81 -41.82
C GLU A 348 -7.73 8.44 -41.75
N ASP A 349 -7.77 7.77 -40.58
CA ASP A 349 -7.30 6.41 -40.37
C ASP A 349 -8.24 5.34 -40.94
N ARG A 350 -9.40 5.75 -41.48
CA ARG A 350 -10.44 4.89 -42.05
C ARG A 350 -11.16 4.01 -41.02
N ASP A 351 -11.08 4.35 -39.76
CA ASP A 351 -11.95 3.79 -38.73
C ASP A 351 -13.33 4.51 -38.76
N PHE A 352 -14.09 4.24 -39.80
CA PHE A 352 -15.33 4.95 -40.07
C PHE A 352 -16.43 4.67 -39.03
N ASP A 353 -16.41 3.49 -38.39
CA ASP A 353 -17.37 3.18 -37.32
C ASP A 353 -17.10 4.06 -36.10
N ALA A 354 -15.85 4.13 -35.64
CA ALA A 354 -15.45 5.00 -34.55
C ALA A 354 -15.68 6.48 -34.89
N ALA A 355 -15.27 6.91 -36.09
CA ALA A 355 -15.46 8.28 -36.54
C ALA A 355 -16.94 8.72 -36.54
N GLN A 356 -17.85 7.86 -37.02
CA GLN A 356 -19.29 8.12 -36.98
C GLN A 356 -19.76 8.34 -35.54
N LYS A 357 -19.49 7.39 -34.65
CA LYS A 357 -19.92 7.44 -33.24
C LYS A 357 -19.38 8.68 -32.53
N THR A 358 -18.07 8.96 -32.70
CA THR A 358 -17.42 10.13 -32.08
C THR A 358 -18.02 11.44 -32.59
N MET A 359 -18.31 11.54 -33.89
CA MET A 359 -18.89 12.75 -34.45
C MET A 359 -20.37 12.93 -34.08
N GLU A 360 -21.15 11.85 -33.99
CA GLU A 360 -22.53 11.90 -33.51
C GLU A 360 -22.60 12.35 -32.05
N GLN A 361 -21.68 11.82 -31.20
CA GLN A 361 -21.56 12.23 -29.81
C GLN A 361 -21.14 13.71 -29.72
N TYR A 362 -20.14 14.13 -30.49
CA TYR A 362 -19.76 15.55 -30.56
C TYR A 362 -20.94 16.46 -30.92
N VAL A 363 -21.74 16.06 -31.89
CA VAL A 363 -22.96 16.80 -32.34
C VAL A 363 -23.99 16.89 -31.23
N SER A 364 -24.16 15.82 -30.43
CA SER A 364 -25.08 15.78 -29.29
C SER A 364 -24.62 16.73 -28.17
N ASP A 365 -23.34 16.69 -27.82
CA ASP A 365 -22.79 17.42 -26.69
C ASP A 365 -22.55 18.91 -26.98
N ASN A 366 -22.29 19.25 -28.26
CA ASN A 366 -21.94 20.62 -28.68
C ASN A 366 -23.09 21.26 -29.49
N LYS A 367 -24.26 21.46 -28.88
CA LYS A 367 -25.47 21.97 -29.54
C LYS A 367 -25.29 23.31 -30.29
N HIS A 368 -24.39 24.16 -29.82
CA HIS A 368 -24.10 25.49 -30.36
C HIS A 368 -22.66 25.64 -30.89
N GLY A 369 -21.91 24.54 -31.04
CA GLY A 369 -20.52 24.56 -31.47
C GLY A 369 -20.36 24.93 -32.94
N GLY A 370 -19.43 25.82 -33.28
CA GLY A 370 -19.18 26.27 -34.68
C GLY A 370 -18.75 25.13 -35.64
N LYS A 371 -18.28 24.00 -35.12
CA LYS A 371 -17.90 22.84 -35.92
C LYS A 371 -19.01 21.78 -36.04
N ARG A 372 -20.18 22.02 -35.43
CA ARG A 372 -21.29 21.05 -35.34
C ARG A 372 -21.76 20.57 -36.71
N ASP A 373 -21.96 21.50 -37.66
CA ASP A 373 -22.45 21.09 -38.98
C ASP A 373 -21.42 20.35 -39.79
N ARG A 374 -20.13 20.64 -39.59
CA ARG A 374 -19.05 19.87 -40.21
C ARG A 374 -18.96 18.47 -39.59
N ALA A 375 -19.12 18.36 -38.27
CA ALA A 375 -19.16 17.05 -37.59
C ALA A 375 -20.30 16.17 -38.09
N LYS A 376 -21.50 16.75 -38.29
CA LYS A 376 -22.63 16.03 -38.93
C LYS A 376 -22.27 15.50 -40.30
N LYS A 377 -21.62 16.32 -41.14
CA LYS A 377 -21.20 15.90 -42.48
C LYS A 377 -20.15 14.77 -42.39
N ILE A 378 -19.22 14.84 -41.45
CA ILE A 378 -18.22 13.77 -41.25
C ILE A 378 -18.92 12.47 -40.79
N ALA A 379 -19.88 12.54 -39.85
CA ALA A 379 -20.64 11.37 -39.40
C ALA A 379 -21.38 10.70 -40.58
N ILE A 380 -22.08 11.48 -41.43
CA ILE A 380 -22.75 10.99 -42.61
C ILE A 380 -21.76 10.36 -43.60
N ALA A 381 -20.64 11.03 -43.86
CA ALA A 381 -19.63 10.50 -44.78
C ALA A 381 -18.95 9.23 -44.26
N ALA A 382 -18.73 9.13 -42.94
CA ALA A 382 -18.23 7.93 -42.29
C ALA A 382 -19.23 6.76 -42.44
N GLU A 383 -20.55 7.00 -42.19
CA GLU A 383 -21.56 5.99 -42.37
C GLU A 383 -21.64 5.52 -43.83
N VAL A 384 -21.55 6.42 -44.80
CA VAL A 384 -21.47 6.05 -46.22
C VAL A 384 -20.20 5.24 -46.52
N ALA A 385 -19.06 5.62 -45.95
CA ALA A 385 -17.79 4.95 -46.19
C ALA A 385 -17.72 3.53 -45.60
N GLN A 386 -18.50 3.21 -44.55
CA GLN A 386 -18.63 1.84 -44.04
C GLN A 386 -19.20 0.89 -45.12
N THR A 387 -20.14 1.38 -45.93
CA THR A 387 -20.73 0.60 -47.04
C THR A 387 -19.88 0.73 -48.33
N LEU A 388 -19.44 1.93 -48.63
CA LEU A 388 -18.68 2.29 -49.84
C LEU A 388 -17.34 2.90 -49.46
N PRO A 389 -16.25 2.13 -49.18
CA PRO A 389 -14.95 2.64 -48.71
C PRO A 389 -14.32 3.69 -49.61
N ALA A 390 -14.65 3.69 -50.91
CA ALA A 390 -14.19 4.71 -51.86
C ALA A 390 -14.69 6.13 -51.52
N ALA A 391 -15.81 6.25 -50.81
CA ALA A 391 -16.37 7.51 -50.34
C ALA A 391 -15.53 8.16 -49.23
N GLY A 392 -14.83 7.34 -48.44
CA GLY A 392 -14.00 7.77 -47.29
C GLY A 392 -12.59 8.25 -47.65
N LYS A 393 -12.24 8.39 -48.93
CA LYS A 393 -10.89 8.80 -49.37
C LYS A 393 -10.51 10.23 -48.96
N LYS A 394 -11.49 11.07 -48.74
CA LYS A 394 -11.26 12.49 -48.38
C LYS A 394 -12.32 12.92 -47.37
N LEU A 395 -11.91 13.76 -46.44
CA LEU A 395 -12.86 14.41 -45.53
C LEU A 395 -13.89 15.22 -46.31
N PRO A 396 -15.20 15.19 -45.88
CA PRO A 396 -16.25 15.93 -46.51
C PRO A 396 -15.97 17.45 -46.42
N THR A 397 -16.41 18.15 -47.47
CA THR A 397 -16.28 19.61 -47.52
C THR A 397 -17.42 20.30 -46.79
N THR A 398 -17.31 21.60 -46.55
CA THR A 398 -18.41 22.42 -46.03
C THR A 398 -19.37 22.88 -47.12
N ALA A 399 -19.09 22.58 -48.41
CA ALA A 399 -19.93 22.95 -49.55
C ALA A 399 -21.38 22.46 -49.42
N SER A 400 -22.27 23.21 -50.02
CA SER A 400 -23.69 22.93 -50.09
C SER A 400 -24.24 23.31 -51.49
N GLY A 401 -25.16 22.53 -51.99
CA GLY A 401 -25.77 22.76 -53.30
C GLY A 401 -24.87 22.46 -54.49
N GLY A 402 -25.40 22.58 -55.68
CA GLY A 402 -24.70 22.32 -56.95
C GLY A 402 -25.58 22.73 -58.15
N SER A 403 -25.09 22.41 -59.37
CA SER A 403 -25.76 22.73 -60.61
C SER A 403 -26.43 21.51 -61.30
N ILE A 404 -26.26 20.30 -60.74
CA ILE A 404 -26.80 19.08 -61.32
C ILE A 404 -27.96 18.62 -60.44
N SER A 405 -29.16 18.63 -60.97
CA SER A 405 -30.34 18.13 -60.27
C SER A 405 -30.40 16.62 -60.34
N VAL A 406 -30.45 15.99 -59.15
CA VAL A 406 -30.60 14.55 -58.95
C VAL A 406 -31.94 14.30 -58.28
N THR A 407 -32.83 13.58 -58.92
CA THR A 407 -34.10 13.15 -58.33
C THR A 407 -33.96 11.78 -57.72
N VAL A 408 -34.11 11.68 -56.42
CA VAL A 408 -34.10 10.41 -55.70
C VAL A 408 -35.54 9.96 -55.45
N LYS A 409 -35.88 8.72 -55.88
CA LYS A 409 -37.17 8.09 -55.70
C LYS A 409 -37.10 6.96 -54.68
N ASN A 410 -38.17 6.72 -53.93
CA ASN A 410 -38.24 5.58 -52.98
C ASN A 410 -39.21 4.50 -53.55
N ASP A 411 -38.62 3.34 -53.92
CA ASP A 411 -39.33 2.12 -54.37
C ASP A 411 -39.25 1.05 -53.24
N SER A 412 -39.47 1.48 -52.00
CA SER A 412 -39.54 0.59 -50.85
C SER A 412 -40.84 0.82 -50.08
N PRO A 413 -41.42 -0.23 -49.44
CA PRO A 413 -42.55 -0.04 -48.55
C PRO A 413 -42.20 0.79 -47.31
N ASP A 414 -40.91 0.85 -46.93
CA ASP A 414 -40.40 1.51 -45.72
C ASP A 414 -39.96 2.97 -46.02
N ASP A 415 -40.03 3.81 -44.99
CA ASP A 415 -39.32 5.10 -45.04
C ASP A 415 -37.83 4.84 -45.23
N ILE A 416 -37.17 5.58 -46.10
CA ILE A 416 -35.71 5.46 -46.35
C ILE A 416 -35.02 6.77 -46.03
N THR A 417 -33.96 6.69 -45.21
CA THR A 417 -32.98 7.76 -45.09
C THR A 417 -31.91 7.58 -46.19
N VAL A 418 -31.83 8.59 -47.05
CA VAL A 418 -30.80 8.68 -48.07
C VAL A 418 -29.65 9.46 -47.54
N LEU A 419 -28.49 8.79 -47.44
CA LEU A 419 -27.18 9.42 -47.08
C LEU A 419 -26.40 9.61 -48.38
N TYR A 420 -25.75 10.73 -48.53
CA TYR A 420 -24.90 10.97 -49.70
C TYR A 420 -23.64 11.74 -49.31
N THR A 421 -22.52 11.43 -49.95
CA THR A 421 -21.24 12.12 -49.80
C THR A 421 -20.47 12.13 -51.10
N GLY A 422 -19.67 13.16 -51.25
CA GLY A 422 -18.85 13.45 -52.42
C GLY A 422 -18.39 14.90 -52.33
N PRO A 423 -18.53 15.71 -53.43
CA PRO A 423 -18.28 17.15 -53.33
C PRO A 423 -19.19 17.85 -52.33
N VAL A 424 -20.41 17.35 -52.11
CA VAL A 424 -21.35 17.76 -51.06
C VAL A 424 -21.82 16.55 -50.29
N THR A 425 -21.98 16.72 -48.98
CA THR A 425 -22.46 15.69 -48.05
C THR A 425 -23.73 16.12 -47.40
N GLY A 426 -24.71 15.19 -47.28
CA GLY A 426 -25.96 15.44 -46.61
C GLY A 426 -26.80 14.18 -46.47
N SER A 427 -28.00 14.37 -45.90
CA SER A 427 -29.01 13.32 -45.74
C SER A 427 -30.41 13.89 -45.80
N PHE A 428 -31.37 13.06 -46.16
CA PHE A 428 -32.80 13.35 -46.09
C PHE A 428 -33.61 12.06 -46.04
N THR A 429 -34.85 12.13 -45.60
CA THR A 429 -35.74 10.98 -45.53
C THR A 429 -36.82 11.10 -46.59
N LEU A 430 -37.10 9.97 -47.26
CA LEU A 430 -38.23 9.77 -48.14
C LEU A 430 -39.25 8.85 -47.46
N LYS A 431 -40.54 9.18 -47.61
CA LYS A 431 -41.61 8.31 -47.12
C LYS A 431 -41.66 7.00 -47.88
N GLY A 432 -42.17 5.95 -47.25
CA GLY A 432 -42.43 4.66 -47.90
C GLY A 432 -43.44 4.77 -49.04
N CYS A 433 -43.23 4.03 -50.10
CA CYS A 433 -44.14 3.88 -51.20
C CYS A 433 -45.27 2.89 -50.81
N GLY A 434 -46.50 3.36 -50.60
CA GLY A 434 -47.62 2.55 -50.06
C GLY A 434 -48.00 1.32 -50.89
N GLY A 435 -47.58 1.25 -52.17
CA GLY A 435 -47.83 0.11 -53.04
C GLY A 435 -46.59 -0.69 -53.42
N CYS A 436 -45.43 -0.32 -52.89
CA CYS A 436 -44.15 -0.98 -53.20
C CYS A 436 -43.92 -2.21 -52.30
N LYS A 437 -43.05 -3.11 -52.76
CA LYS A 437 -42.64 -4.31 -52.02
C LYS A 437 -41.12 -4.35 -51.99
N ALA A 438 -40.55 -4.82 -50.88
CA ALA A 438 -39.14 -5.09 -50.84
C ALA A 438 -38.76 -6.18 -51.86
N TYR A 439 -37.69 -5.96 -52.62
CA TYR A 439 -37.22 -6.90 -53.63
C TYR A 439 -36.56 -8.12 -52.97
N SER A 440 -36.63 -9.30 -53.64
CA SER A 440 -35.78 -10.43 -53.23
C SER A 440 -34.35 -10.23 -53.72
N LEU A 441 -33.37 -10.73 -53.00
CA LEU A 441 -31.97 -10.68 -53.46
C LEU A 441 -31.81 -11.31 -54.82
N SER A 442 -32.53 -12.41 -55.11
CA SER A 442 -32.51 -13.07 -56.42
C SER A 442 -33.01 -12.19 -57.54
N SER A 443 -34.04 -11.35 -57.29
CA SER A 443 -34.57 -10.43 -58.29
C SER A 443 -33.61 -9.30 -58.65
N THR A 444 -32.79 -8.85 -57.73
CA THR A 444 -31.77 -7.80 -57.97
C THR A 444 -30.60 -8.27 -58.79
N LEU A 445 -30.36 -9.60 -58.88
CA LEU A 445 -29.28 -10.21 -59.65
C LEU A 445 -29.67 -10.52 -61.12
N ILE A 446 -30.92 -10.30 -61.49
CA ILE A 446 -31.40 -10.54 -62.83
C ILE A 446 -30.87 -9.44 -63.77
N VAL A 447 -30.35 -9.83 -64.93
CA VAL A 447 -29.89 -8.89 -65.95
C VAL A 447 -31.09 -8.06 -66.43
N GLY A 448 -30.96 -6.72 -66.28
CA GLY A 448 -32.06 -5.78 -66.64
C GLY A 448 -32.95 -5.37 -65.47
N PHE A 449 -32.59 -5.73 -64.20
CA PHE A 449 -33.28 -5.19 -63.03
C PHE A 449 -33.22 -3.68 -63.04
N LYS A 450 -34.40 -3.04 -63.00
CA LYS A 450 -34.57 -1.58 -62.97
C LYS A 450 -35.62 -1.20 -61.90
N PRO A 451 -35.18 -0.86 -60.69
CA PRO A 451 -36.10 -0.34 -59.69
C PRO A 451 -36.62 1.03 -60.12
N CYS A 452 -37.74 1.49 -59.56
CA CYS A 452 -38.45 2.72 -59.91
C CYS A 452 -38.91 2.83 -61.40
N SER A 453 -39.06 1.74 -62.11
CA SER A 453 -39.37 1.72 -63.54
C SER A 453 -40.89 1.57 -63.86
N ASP A 454 -41.72 1.31 -62.87
CA ASP A 454 -43.19 1.19 -63.07
C ASP A 454 -43.82 2.59 -63.25
N SER A 455 -44.19 2.90 -64.47
CA SER A 455 -44.79 4.20 -64.84
C SER A 455 -46.15 4.41 -64.21
N GLY A 456 -46.85 3.35 -63.75
CA GLY A 456 -48.16 3.40 -63.08
C GLY A 456 -48.06 3.73 -61.58
N ARG A 457 -46.86 3.82 -61.04
CA ARG A 457 -46.61 4.09 -59.59
C ARG A 457 -46.20 5.49 -59.32
N HIS A 458 -46.73 6.05 -58.25
CA HIS A 458 -46.25 7.30 -57.68
C HIS A 458 -45.19 7.02 -56.58
N TYR A 459 -43.91 7.18 -56.91
CA TYR A 459 -42.81 7.03 -55.97
C TYR A 459 -42.63 8.32 -55.17
N PRO A 460 -42.59 8.30 -53.82
CA PRO A 460 -42.14 9.43 -53.06
C PRO A 460 -40.74 9.85 -53.52
N GLN A 461 -40.55 11.12 -53.81
CA GLN A 461 -39.28 11.58 -54.41
C GLN A 461 -38.85 12.94 -53.84
N ARG A 462 -37.55 13.20 -53.93
CA ARG A 462 -36.94 14.52 -53.62
C ARG A 462 -35.87 14.81 -54.62
N THR A 463 -35.84 16.03 -55.13
CA THR A 463 -34.76 16.54 -55.99
C THR A 463 -33.80 17.33 -55.14
N ILE A 464 -32.49 17.02 -55.30
CA ILE A 464 -31.35 17.71 -54.66
C ILE A 464 -30.41 18.20 -55.76
N ASP A 465 -29.76 19.37 -55.54
CA ASP A 465 -28.78 19.94 -56.47
C ASP A 465 -27.39 19.62 -55.97
N LEU A 466 -26.62 18.90 -56.80
CA LEU A 466 -25.27 18.42 -56.48
C LEU A 466 -24.26 18.96 -57.49
N PRO A 467 -22.96 19.19 -57.09
CA PRO A 467 -21.95 19.59 -58.03
C PRO A 467 -21.54 18.45 -58.98
N VAL A 468 -20.88 18.80 -60.05
CA VAL A 468 -20.19 17.84 -60.93
C VAL A 468 -19.17 17.05 -60.09
N GLY A 469 -19.08 15.72 -60.30
CA GLY A 469 -18.16 14.84 -59.59
C GLY A 469 -18.77 13.49 -59.26
N THR A 470 -18.06 12.70 -58.49
CA THR A 470 -18.56 11.41 -58.00
C THR A 470 -19.24 11.63 -56.68
N THR A 471 -20.51 11.17 -56.59
CA THR A 471 -21.32 11.13 -55.35
C THR A 471 -21.66 9.70 -55.05
N TYR A 472 -21.51 9.31 -53.78
CA TYR A 472 -21.84 8.01 -53.24
C TYR A 472 -23.13 8.11 -52.45
N PHE A 473 -24.06 7.20 -52.68
CA PHE A 473 -25.36 7.13 -52.02
C PHE A 473 -25.47 5.86 -51.19
N VAL A 474 -26.05 5.97 -50.00
CA VAL A 474 -26.48 4.83 -49.18
C VAL A 474 -27.96 5.03 -48.81
N HIS A 475 -28.76 4.02 -49.06
CA HIS A 475 -30.21 4.02 -48.81
C HIS A 475 -30.47 3.18 -47.56
N LYS A 476 -30.72 3.84 -46.43
CA LYS A 476 -30.90 3.21 -45.12
C LYS A 476 -32.40 3.11 -44.83
N PRO A 477 -32.98 1.88 -44.83
CA PRO A 477 -34.36 1.72 -44.42
C PRO A 477 -34.60 2.14 -42.97
N GLN A 478 -35.71 2.80 -42.69
CA GLN A 478 -36.13 3.14 -41.35
C GLN A 478 -37.16 2.13 -40.85
N GLY A 479 -37.00 1.65 -39.61
CA GLY A 479 -37.93 0.69 -38.99
C GLY A 479 -37.23 -0.61 -38.60
N THR A 480 -38.03 -1.57 -38.17
CA THR A 480 -37.58 -2.89 -37.69
C THR A 480 -37.33 -3.90 -38.82
N SER A 481 -37.37 -3.46 -40.10
CA SER A 481 -37.16 -4.37 -41.22
C SER A 481 -35.69 -4.82 -41.28
N THR A 482 -35.45 -6.11 -41.46
CA THR A 482 -34.15 -6.74 -41.69
C THR A 482 -33.57 -6.44 -43.08
N ALA A 483 -34.04 -5.36 -43.71
CA ALA A 483 -33.62 -4.99 -45.06
C ALA A 483 -32.20 -4.42 -45.05
N THR A 484 -31.34 -4.93 -45.93
CA THR A 484 -29.98 -4.46 -46.10
C THR A 484 -30.00 -3.09 -46.81
N PRO A 485 -29.16 -2.11 -46.34
CA PRO A 485 -29.00 -0.85 -47.05
C PRO A 485 -28.50 -1.09 -48.48
N ALA A 486 -29.15 -0.47 -49.45
CA ALA A 486 -28.65 -0.44 -50.82
C ALA A 486 -27.71 0.74 -50.99
N SER A 487 -26.75 0.64 -51.92
CA SER A 487 -25.79 1.70 -52.20
C SER A 487 -25.58 1.87 -53.71
N ASP A 488 -25.29 3.10 -54.12
CA ASP A 488 -24.95 3.39 -55.52
C ASP A 488 -23.84 4.49 -55.60
N THR A 489 -23.23 4.60 -56.77
CA THR A 489 -22.19 5.56 -57.08
C THR A 489 -22.49 6.28 -58.38
N ALA A 490 -22.89 7.53 -58.32
CA ALA A 490 -23.17 8.37 -59.46
C ALA A 490 -22.00 9.26 -59.88
N LYS A 491 -21.62 9.25 -61.15
CA LYS A 491 -20.68 10.19 -61.76
C LYS A 491 -21.45 11.31 -62.39
N LEU A 492 -21.62 12.43 -61.73
CA LEU A 492 -22.42 13.55 -62.16
C LEU A 492 -21.63 14.43 -63.16
N ARG A 493 -22.28 14.74 -64.33
CA ARG A 493 -21.73 15.57 -65.41
C ARG A 493 -22.77 16.60 -65.86
N SER A 494 -22.35 17.74 -66.31
CA SER A 494 -23.27 18.75 -66.87
C SER A 494 -23.97 18.25 -68.11
N GLY A 495 -25.25 18.64 -68.29
CA GLY A 495 -26.03 18.30 -69.46
C GLY A 495 -26.85 17.00 -69.32
N TYR A 496 -26.85 16.37 -68.18
CA TYR A 496 -27.59 15.14 -67.91
C TYR A 496 -28.58 15.36 -66.75
N LEU A 497 -29.70 14.67 -66.82
CA LEU A 497 -30.64 14.47 -65.73
C LEU A 497 -30.38 13.14 -65.04
N TYR A 498 -30.32 13.16 -63.74
CA TYR A 498 -30.03 11.99 -62.94
C TYR A 498 -31.24 11.58 -62.10
N THR A 499 -31.56 10.31 -62.14
CA THR A 499 -32.55 9.70 -61.25
C THR A 499 -31.90 8.56 -60.50
N GLU A 500 -31.88 8.67 -59.17
CA GLU A 500 -31.46 7.67 -58.25
C GLU A 500 -32.67 6.93 -57.69
N CYS A 501 -32.61 5.61 -57.55
CA CYS A 501 -33.68 4.84 -56.99
C CYS A 501 -33.27 4.16 -55.68
N ALA A 502 -33.87 4.59 -54.61
CA ALA A 502 -33.74 3.93 -53.31
C ALA A 502 -34.74 2.76 -53.23
N TYR A 503 -34.25 1.58 -52.92
CA TYR A 503 -35.05 0.38 -52.76
C TYR A 503 -34.49 -0.47 -51.62
N THR A 504 -35.28 -1.46 -51.13
CA THR A 504 -34.83 -2.40 -50.09
C THR A 504 -34.87 -3.83 -50.61
N THR A 505 -33.91 -4.64 -50.15
CA THR A 505 -33.87 -6.07 -50.42
C THR A 505 -34.13 -6.85 -49.14
N ARG A 506 -34.90 -7.95 -49.25
CA ARG A 506 -35.05 -8.91 -48.16
C ARG A 506 -33.88 -9.86 -48.18
N GLY A 507 -33.17 -9.99 -47.07
CA GLY A 507 -32.12 -10.99 -46.91
C GLY A 507 -32.66 -12.41 -46.97
N LEU A 508 -31.82 -13.39 -47.33
CA LEU A 508 -32.15 -14.83 -47.46
C LEU A 508 -32.63 -15.50 -46.14
N GLY A 509 -32.94 -14.75 -45.09
CA GLY A 509 -33.30 -15.29 -43.77
C GLY A 509 -34.69 -14.89 -43.22
N SER A 510 -35.52 -14.12 -43.96
CA SER A 510 -36.82 -13.67 -43.46
C SER A 510 -38.02 -14.29 -44.20
N GLY A 511 -37.98 -15.60 -44.31
CA GLY A 511 -39.10 -16.37 -44.78
C GLY A 511 -39.64 -17.26 -43.66
N TYR A 512 -40.64 -16.76 -42.91
CA TYR A 512 -41.87 -17.46 -42.47
C TYR A 512 -42.69 -16.49 -41.65
#